data_01f80bd3ffd867dbceb362b9db84c114
#
_entry.id   01f80bd3ffd867dbceb362b9db84c114
#
_cell.length_a   1.000
_cell.length_b   1.000
_cell.length_c   1.000
_cell.angle_alpha   90.00
_cell.angle_beta   90.00
_cell.angle_gamma   90.00
#
_symmetry.space_group_name_H-M   'P 1'
#
loop_
_entity.id
_entity.type
_entity.pdbx_description
1 polymer ?
#
loop_
_entity_poly.entity_id
_entity_poly.type
_entity_poly.pdbx_seq_one_letter_code
_entity_poly.pdbx_strand_id
1 'polypeptide(L)'
;KVLYNGTDSIRRGEFTFTFAVPRDINYAPGTGLMNFSAINENHTLMAQGHEEGFGIDGSETVYNDSIGPSIYAYLNTPSFVDGGEVNCTPYFFAQITDKDGINASGNGIGHDMQLTIDGKLTQTYVLNDNFRYDFGSYTSGSTGYSLPELSEGHHTLQFRAWDILNNPSTVTLHFKVVKGLAPEIYS
;
A
#
# COMPACT_ATOMS: atom_id res chain seq x y z
N LYS A 1 -3.56 -15.72 3.63
CA LYS A 1 -3.21 -14.40 3.08
C LYS A 1 -3.15 -13.37 4.20
N VAL A 2 -2.25 -12.39 4.14
CA VAL A 2 -2.13 -11.34 5.15
C VAL A 2 -3.22 -10.31 4.93
N LEU A 3 -4.01 -10.02 5.97
CA LEU A 3 -5.05 -8.97 5.94
C LEU A 3 -4.48 -7.62 6.37
N TYR A 4 -3.63 -7.64 7.39
CA TYR A 4 -3.01 -6.44 7.95
C TYR A 4 -1.58 -6.78 8.41
N ASN A 5 -0.66 -5.88 8.15
CA ASN A 5 0.71 -5.92 8.66
C ASN A 5 1.12 -4.51 9.05
N GLY A 6 1.11 -4.21 10.34
CA GLY A 6 1.36 -2.89 10.88
C GLY A 6 2.27 -2.92 12.10
N THR A 7 2.65 -1.74 12.55
CA THR A 7 3.51 -1.51 13.73
C THR A 7 2.85 -0.52 14.67
N ASP A 8 3.03 -0.74 15.96
CA ASP A 8 2.54 0.14 17.01
C ASP A 8 3.44 0.10 18.25
N SER A 9 3.19 0.95 19.22
CA SER A 9 3.98 1.04 20.45
C SER A 9 3.44 0.15 21.55
N ILE A 10 4.36 -0.39 22.35
CA ILE A 10 4.05 -1.06 23.62
C ILE A 10 4.38 -0.10 24.76
N ARG A 11 3.43 0.13 25.67
CA ARG A 11 3.61 0.99 26.84
C ARG A 11 3.25 0.24 28.12
N ARG A 12 4.18 0.16 29.05
CA ARG A 12 3.99 -0.53 30.35
C ARG A 12 3.59 -2.00 30.22
N GLY A 13 4.00 -2.67 29.13
CA GLY A 13 3.66 -4.07 28.85
C GLY A 13 2.31 -4.29 28.15
N GLU A 14 1.61 -3.21 27.81
CA GLU A 14 0.33 -3.26 27.14
C GLU A 14 0.42 -2.62 25.74
N PHE A 15 -0.33 -3.15 24.79
CA PHE A 15 -0.51 -2.58 23.46
C PHE A 15 -1.96 -2.76 23.00
N THR A 16 -2.40 -1.85 22.17
CA THR A 16 -3.69 -1.93 21.48
C THR A 16 -3.45 -1.62 20.02
N PHE A 17 -4.03 -2.39 19.14
CA PHE A 17 -3.99 -2.11 17.71
C PHE A 17 -5.38 -2.21 17.13
N THR A 18 -5.61 -1.50 16.04
CA THR A 18 -6.87 -1.52 15.29
C THR A 18 -6.54 -1.75 13.83
N PHE A 19 -7.27 -2.62 13.20
CA PHE A 19 -7.22 -2.81 11.75
C PHE A 19 -8.63 -3.01 11.20
N ALA A 20 -8.80 -2.74 9.93
CA ALA A 20 -10.07 -2.93 9.25
C ALA A 20 -10.01 -4.18 8.38
N VAL A 21 -11.12 -4.91 8.34
CA VAL A 21 -11.26 -6.10 7.50
C VAL A 21 -11.90 -5.70 6.18
N PRO A 22 -11.23 -5.91 5.04
CA PRO A 22 -11.78 -5.57 3.73
C PRO A 22 -13.08 -6.33 3.43
N ARG A 23 -14.00 -5.67 2.74
CA ARG A 23 -15.32 -6.22 2.40
C ARG A 23 -15.23 -7.44 1.46
N ASP A 24 -14.18 -7.54 0.68
CA ASP A 24 -13.93 -8.62 -0.28
C ASP A 24 -13.17 -9.82 0.30
N ILE A 25 -13.09 -9.90 1.63
CA ILE A 25 -12.49 -11.06 2.28
C ILE A 25 -13.28 -12.33 1.93
N ASN A 26 -12.55 -13.41 1.66
CA ASN A 26 -13.18 -14.71 1.49
C ASN A 26 -13.54 -15.29 2.86
N TYR A 27 -14.82 -15.28 3.19
CA TYR A 27 -15.36 -15.88 4.41
C TYR A 27 -15.36 -17.41 4.28
N ALA A 28 -14.21 -18.04 4.49
CA ALA A 28 -14.12 -19.49 4.58
C ALA A 28 -14.26 -19.91 6.06
N PRO A 29 -14.91 -21.06 6.37
CA PRO A 29 -14.91 -21.59 7.73
C PRO A 29 -13.47 -21.89 8.15
N GLY A 30 -13.03 -21.28 9.24
CA GLY A 30 -11.67 -21.41 9.76
C GLY A 30 -11.37 -20.34 10.80
N THR A 31 -10.20 -20.48 11.42
CA THR A 31 -9.69 -19.54 12.40
C THR A 31 -8.62 -18.66 11.80
N GLY A 32 -8.58 -17.39 12.22
CA GLY A 32 -7.50 -16.47 11.91
C GLY A 32 -6.24 -16.77 12.73
N LEU A 33 -5.12 -16.23 12.29
CA LEU A 33 -3.84 -16.25 13.02
C LEU A 33 -3.32 -14.81 13.10
N MET A 34 -3.01 -14.37 14.32
CA MET A 34 -2.27 -13.13 14.58
C MET A 34 -0.89 -13.47 15.11
N ASN A 35 0.15 -12.95 14.47
CA ASN A 35 1.52 -13.06 14.95
C ASN A 35 1.98 -11.69 15.46
N PHE A 36 2.60 -11.69 16.64
CA PHE A 36 3.13 -10.50 17.27
C PHE A 36 4.64 -10.65 17.46
N SER A 37 5.37 -9.59 17.17
CA SER A 37 6.78 -9.47 17.54
C SER A 37 7.02 -8.10 18.14
N ALA A 38 7.77 -8.05 19.22
CA ALA A 38 8.10 -6.82 19.93
C ALA A 38 9.61 -6.73 20.14
N ILE A 39 10.14 -5.54 20.07
CA ILE A 39 11.53 -5.24 20.32
C ILE A 39 11.61 -3.96 21.15
N ASN A 40 12.51 -3.91 22.13
CA ASN A 40 12.72 -2.70 22.88
C ASN A 40 13.58 -1.67 22.10
N GLU A 41 13.56 -0.44 22.54
CA GLU A 41 14.26 0.69 21.89
C GLU A 41 15.76 0.42 21.65
N ASN A 42 16.41 -0.26 22.57
CA ASN A 42 17.84 -0.59 22.48
C ASN A 42 18.13 -1.89 21.71
N HIS A 43 17.11 -2.55 21.15
CA HIS A 43 17.22 -3.81 20.42
C HIS A 43 17.88 -4.94 21.22
N THR A 44 17.77 -4.91 22.54
CA THR A 44 18.39 -5.90 23.46
C THR A 44 17.40 -6.95 23.94
N LEU A 45 16.10 -6.68 23.85
CA LEU A 45 15.03 -7.59 24.23
C LEU A 45 14.06 -7.76 23.06
N MET A 46 13.70 -9.01 22.81
CA MET A 46 12.71 -9.38 21.80
C MET A 46 11.67 -10.29 22.44
N ALA A 47 10.41 -10.09 22.11
CA ALA A 47 9.30 -10.97 22.45
C ALA A 47 8.51 -11.34 21.21
N GLN A 48 7.96 -12.55 21.19
CA GLN A 48 7.10 -13.03 20.14
C GLN A 48 5.89 -13.72 20.75
N GLY A 49 4.76 -13.64 20.08
CA GLY A 49 3.54 -14.31 20.47
C GLY A 49 2.61 -14.49 19.29
N HIS A 50 1.60 -15.30 19.48
CA HIS A 50 0.55 -15.49 18.48
C HIS A 50 -0.80 -15.69 19.18
N GLU A 51 -1.87 -15.42 18.45
CA GLU A 51 -3.25 -15.70 18.82
C GLU A 51 -3.92 -16.46 17.68
N GLU A 52 -4.59 -17.55 18.04
CA GLU A 52 -5.34 -18.42 17.14
C GLU A 52 -6.75 -18.59 17.70
N GLY A 53 -7.69 -18.99 16.85
CA GLY A 53 -9.02 -19.35 17.33
C GLY A 53 -10.05 -18.25 17.26
N PHE A 54 -9.71 -17.07 16.71
CA PHE A 54 -10.72 -16.06 16.37
C PHE A 54 -11.26 -16.30 14.96
N GLY A 55 -12.57 -16.06 14.79
CA GLY A 55 -13.24 -16.09 13.49
C GLY A 55 -13.44 -14.67 12.96
N ILE A 56 -13.53 -14.55 11.64
CA ILE A 56 -14.02 -13.35 10.98
C ILE A 56 -15.33 -13.73 10.31
N ASP A 57 -16.40 -13.03 10.67
CA ASP A 57 -17.74 -13.25 10.14
C ASP A 57 -18.30 -11.94 9.57
N GLY A 58 -19.49 -12.00 8.98
CA GLY A 58 -20.15 -10.86 8.35
C GLY A 58 -20.36 -9.66 9.29
N SER A 59 -20.57 -8.49 8.73
CA SER A 59 -20.89 -7.26 9.45
C SER A 59 -22.37 -6.95 9.36
N GLU A 60 -22.99 -6.58 10.48
CA GLU A 60 -24.35 -6.05 10.51
C GLU A 60 -24.43 -4.57 10.08
N THR A 61 -23.28 -3.88 10.03
CA THR A 61 -23.23 -2.47 9.70
C THR A 61 -23.12 -2.27 8.19
N VAL A 62 -24.08 -1.58 7.62
CA VAL A 62 -24.05 -1.16 6.21
C VAL A 62 -23.32 0.17 6.14
N TYR A 63 -22.09 0.17 5.69
CA TYR A 63 -21.35 1.39 5.35
C TYR A 63 -21.73 1.84 3.94
N ASN A 64 -22.19 3.08 3.83
CA ASN A 64 -22.62 3.67 2.56
C ASN A 64 -21.60 4.73 2.12
N ASP A 65 -20.37 4.29 1.83
CA ASP A 65 -19.32 5.11 1.27
C ASP A 65 -19.03 4.70 -0.18
N SER A 66 -18.81 5.68 -1.03
CA SER A 66 -18.49 5.52 -2.46
C SER A 66 -17.23 6.30 -2.87
N ILE A 67 -16.47 6.80 -1.88
CA ILE A 67 -15.27 7.60 -2.11
C ILE A 67 -14.06 6.69 -1.89
N GLY A 68 -13.29 6.46 -2.93
CA GLY A 68 -12.04 5.71 -2.82
C GLY A 68 -10.90 6.52 -2.18
N PRO A 69 -9.76 5.87 -1.90
CA PRO A 69 -8.66 6.46 -1.16
C PRO A 69 -8.05 7.67 -1.88
N SER A 70 -7.59 8.65 -1.11
CA SER A 70 -6.77 9.74 -1.61
C SER A 70 -5.35 9.24 -1.88
N ILE A 71 -4.82 9.52 -3.06
CA ILE A 71 -3.49 9.09 -3.48
C ILE A 71 -2.66 10.32 -3.85
N TYR A 72 -1.55 10.53 -3.14
CA TYR A 72 -0.50 11.46 -3.52
C TYR A 72 0.68 10.67 -4.06
N ALA A 73 1.05 10.89 -5.33
CA ALA A 73 2.09 10.11 -6.00
C ALA A 73 3.09 10.99 -6.74
N TYR A 74 4.33 10.51 -6.84
CA TYR A 74 5.39 11.19 -7.57
C TYR A 74 6.44 10.20 -8.08
N LEU A 75 7.32 10.68 -8.95
CA LEU A 75 8.53 9.99 -9.40
C LEU A 75 9.76 10.64 -8.80
N ASN A 76 10.69 9.85 -8.31
CA ASN A 76 12.00 10.20 -7.72
C ASN A 76 11.91 11.13 -6.50
N THR A 77 11.17 12.23 -6.55
CA THR A 77 11.18 13.30 -5.53
C THR A 77 9.79 13.91 -5.35
N PRO A 78 9.43 14.33 -4.13
CA PRO A 78 8.16 15.03 -3.87
C PRO A 78 7.98 16.32 -4.67
N SER A 79 9.06 16.89 -5.22
CA SER A 79 9.02 18.06 -6.10
C SER A 79 8.73 17.74 -7.56
N PHE A 80 8.50 16.46 -7.89
CA PHE A 80 8.12 16.06 -9.25
C PHE A 80 6.83 16.75 -9.68
N VAL A 81 6.85 17.28 -10.89
CA VAL A 81 5.68 17.89 -11.53
C VAL A 81 5.23 17.02 -12.69
N ASP A 82 3.93 16.82 -12.83
CA ASP A 82 3.37 16.03 -13.93
C ASP A 82 3.84 16.55 -15.30
N GLY A 83 4.33 15.65 -16.14
CA GLY A 83 5.01 15.97 -17.40
C GLY A 83 6.53 16.18 -17.26
N GLY A 84 7.08 16.13 -16.06
CA GLY A 84 8.50 16.37 -15.79
C GLY A 84 9.43 15.31 -16.36
N GLU A 85 10.73 15.66 -16.43
CA GLU A 85 11.79 14.76 -16.90
C GLU A 85 12.31 13.88 -15.78
N VAL A 86 12.57 12.60 -16.08
CA VAL A 86 13.13 11.61 -15.16
C VAL A 86 14.22 10.78 -15.83
N ASN A 87 15.04 10.09 -15.03
CA ASN A 87 16.02 9.12 -15.50
C ASN A 87 15.33 7.85 -16.08
N CYS A 88 16.10 6.97 -16.70
CA CYS A 88 15.55 5.75 -17.33
C CYS A 88 15.05 4.68 -16.35
N THR A 89 15.40 4.76 -15.07
CA THR A 89 14.93 3.85 -14.00
C THR A 89 14.34 4.65 -12.84
N PRO A 90 13.23 5.38 -13.03
CA PRO A 90 12.71 6.23 -11.98
C PRO A 90 12.10 5.41 -10.84
N TYR A 91 12.09 5.99 -9.64
CA TYR A 91 11.44 5.43 -8.48
C TYR A 91 10.04 6.02 -8.32
N PHE A 92 9.02 5.17 -8.31
CA PHE A 92 7.64 5.54 -8.01
C PHE A 92 7.40 5.51 -6.51
N PHE A 93 6.71 6.52 -6.00
CA PHE A 93 6.23 6.56 -4.62
C PHE A 93 4.76 7.01 -4.60
N ALA A 94 3.97 6.42 -3.70
CA ALA A 94 2.61 6.85 -3.42
C ALA A 94 2.32 6.81 -1.91
N GLN A 95 1.77 7.92 -1.38
CA GLN A 95 1.13 8.01 -0.09
C GLN A 95 -0.36 7.84 -0.29
N ILE A 96 -0.99 6.97 0.48
CA ILE A 96 -2.40 6.61 0.37
C ILE A 96 -3.07 6.87 1.70
N THR A 97 -4.25 7.51 1.68
CA THR A 97 -5.04 7.76 2.88
C THR A 97 -6.52 7.51 2.60
N ASP A 98 -7.20 6.89 3.56
CA ASP A 98 -8.63 6.68 3.51
C ASP A 98 -9.22 6.64 4.93
N LYS A 99 -10.37 7.30 5.15
CA LYS A 99 -10.98 7.40 6.50
C LYS A 99 -11.49 6.07 7.04
N ASP A 100 -11.92 5.17 6.17
CA ASP A 100 -12.48 3.87 6.53
C ASP A 100 -11.40 2.78 6.57
N GLY A 101 -10.30 2.98 5.87
CA GLY A 101 -9.14 2.09 5.83
C GLY A 101 -8.71 1.69 4.42
N ILE A 102 -7.47 1.31 4.28
CA ILE A 102 -6.86 0.93 3.00
C ILE A 102 -6.88 -0.58 2.83
N ASN A 103 -7.32 -1.07 1.68
CA ASN A 103 -7.26 -2.49 1.34
C ASN A 103 -5.88 -2.84 0.76
N ALA A 104 -4.97 -3.28 1.62
CA ALA A 104 -3.66 -3.78 1.21
C ALA A 104 -3.63 -5.31 0.97
N SER A 105 -4.74 -6.01 1.20
CA SER A 105 -4.79 -7.47 1.17
C SER A 105 -4.76 -8.06 -0.25
N GLY A 106 -5.32 -7.36 -1.25
CA GLY A 106 -5.51 -7.88 -2.61
C GLY A 106 -6.26 -9.20 -2.64
N ASN A 107 -7.28 -9.38 -1.78
CA ASN A 107 -8.06 -10.62 -1.69
C ASN A 107 -9.09 -10.74 -2.80
N GLY A 108 -9.71 -9.63 -3.19
CA GLY A 108 -10.68 -9.59 -4.28
C GLY A 108 -10.01 -9.66 -5.64
N ILE A 109 -10.67 -10.33 -6.59
CA ILE A 109 -10.19 -10.34 -7.97
C ILE A 109 -10.22 -8.90 -8.51
N GLY A 110 -9.07 -8.40 -8.92
CA GLY A 110 -8.92 -7.05 -9.46
C GLY A 110 -8.82 -5.94 -8.40
N HIS A 111 -8.81 -6.25 -7.10
CA HIS A 111 -8.65 -5.30 -6.01
C HIS A 111 -7.19 -5.14 -5.54
N ASP A 112 -6.24 -5.50 -6.39
CA ASP A 112 -4.83 -5.27 -6.12
C ASP A 112 -4.46 -3.78 -6.23
N MET A 113 -3.48 -3.38 -5.43
CA MET A 113 -2.74 -2.14 -5.69
C MET A 113 -1.90 -2.34 -6.94
N GLN A 114 -2.29 -1.69 -8.02
CA GLN A 114 -1.75 -1.98 -9.34
C GLN A 114 -1.12 -0.75 -9.98
N LEU A 115 0.11 -0.91 -10.43
CA LEU A 115 0.87 0.06 -11.20
C LEU A 115 1.00 -0.45 -12.64
N THR A 116 0.64 0.38 -13.62
CA THR A 116 0.71 0.05 -15.05
C THR A 116 1.43 1.15 -15.80
N ILE A 117 2.37 0.80 -16.67
CA ILE A 117 3.14 1.73 -17.50
C ILE A 117 2.59 1.63 -18.93
N ASP A 118 2.34 2.79 -19.56
CA ASP A 118 1.83 2.96 -20.93
C ASP A 118 0.58 2.12 -21.26
N GLY A 119 -0.22 1.79 -20.25
CA GLY A 119 -1.38 0.93 -20.41
C GLY A 119 -1.07 -0.51 -20.85
N LYS A 120 0.18 -0.95 -20.74
CA LYS A 120 0.60 -2.27 -21.21
C LYS A 120 0.45 -3.32 -20.10
N LEU A 121 -0.31 -4.38 -20.37
CA LEU A 121 -0.47 -5.51 -19.44
C LEU A 121 0.86 -6.17 -19.07
N THR A 122 1.83 -6.20 -19.99
CA THR A 122 3.17 -6.74 -19.75
C THR A 122 4.03 -5.88 -18.84
N GLN A 123 3.61 -4.65 -18.55
CA GLN A 123 4.24 -3.69 -17.66
C GLN A 123 3.29 -3.29 -16.52
N THR A 124 2.62 -4.29 -15.96
CA THR A 124 1.71 -4.16 -14.83
C THR A 124 2.29 -4.88 -13.63
N TYR A 125 2.34 -4.19 -12.50
CA TYR A 125 2.96 -4.63 -11.25
C TYR A 125 1.97 -4.54 -10.11
N VAL A 126 1.92 -5.57 -9.26
CA VAL A 126 1.12 -5.61 -8.05
C VAL A 126 1.99 -5.16 -6.88
N LEU A 127 1.56 -4.12 -6.17
CA LEU A 127 2.35 -3.46 -5.11
C LEU A 127 1.81 -3.71 -3.70
N ASN A 128 0.90 -4.66 -3.51
CA ASN A 128 0.37 -4.99 -2.18
C ASN A 128 1.48 -5.36 -1.19
N ASP A 129 2.45 -6.17 -1.61
CA ASP A 129 3.58 -6.59 -0.75
C ASP A 129 4.58 -5.44 -0.47
N ASN A 130 4.58 -4.40 -1.29
CA ASN A 130 5.39 -3.21 -1.11
C ASN A 130 4.74 -2.18 -0.18
N PHE A 131 3.44 -2.26 0.01
CA PHE A 131 2.70 -1.32 0.85
C PHE A 131 3.04 -1.50 2.33
N ARG A 132 3.17 -0.38 3.03
CA ARG A 132 3.38 -0.33 4.48
C ARG A 132 2.43 0.69 5.08
N TYR A 133 1.67 0.27 6.08
CA TYR A 133 0.87 1.20 6.87
C TYR A 133 1.77 2.13 7.66
N ASP A 134 1.32 3.36 7.85
CA ASP A 134 1.97 4.29 8.78
C ASP A 134 1.84 3.75 10.20
N PHE A 135 2.75 4.20 11.08
CA PHE A 135 2.80 3.73 12.46
C PHE A 135 1.48 3.97 13.20
N GLY A 136 0.92 2.91 13.81
CA GLY A 136 -0.34 2.94 14.53
C GLY A 136 -1.58 3.23 13.66
N SER A 137 -1.51 3.01 12.35
CA SER A 137 -2.58 3.35 11.42
C SER A 137 -3.04 2.15 10.60
N TYR A 138 -4.29 2.17 10.18
CA TYR A 138 -4.85 1.36 9.10
C TYR A 138 -5.51 2.22 8.00
N THR A 139 -5.52 3.54 8.24
CA THR A 139 -6.14 4.53 7.36
C THR A 139 -5.13 5.29 6.51
N SER A 140 -3.84 5.09 6.75
CA SER A 140 -2.76 5.71 5.98
C SER A 140 -1.57 4.77 5.82
N GLY A 141 -0.84 4.96 4.75
CA GLY A 141 0.36 4.20 4.45
C GLY A 141 0.93 4.55 3.09
N SER A 142 2.06 3.95 2.76
CA SER A 142 2.79 4.25 1.53
C SER A 142 3.26 2.99 0.82
N THR A 143 3.50 3.13 -0.47
CA THR A 143 4.14 2.12 -1.31
C THR A 143 5.16 2.78 -2.22
N GLY A 144 6.19 2.03 -2.58
CA GLY A 144 7.20 2.47 -3.51
C GLY A 144 7.67 1.33 -4.40
N TYR A 145 8.13 1.68 -5.61
CA TYR A 145 8.58 0.71 -6.59
C TYR A 145 9.64 1.31 -7.52
N SER A 146 10.78 0.63 -7.66
CA SER A 146 11.77 0.97 -8.68
C SER A 146 11.26 0.49 -10.04
N LEU A 147 10.96 1.41 -10.94
CA LEU A 147 10.51 1.05 -12.28
C LEU A 147 11.64 0.35 -13.05
N PRO A 148 11.30 -0.59 -13.95
CA PRO A 148 12.28 -1.17 -14.86
C PRO A 148 12.88 -0.08 -15.76
N GLU A 149 13.96 -0.41 -16.46
CA GLU A 149 14.52 0.48 -17.45
C GLU A 149 13.51 0.80 -18.56
N LEU A 150 13.23 2.09 -18.74
CA LEU A 150 12.31 2.60 -19.73
C LEU A 150 13.07 3.21 -20.91
N SER A 151 12.46 3.14 -22.09
CA SER A 151 12.99 3.81 -23.28
C SER A 151 12.94 5.34 -23.14
N GLU A 152 13.81 6.03 -23.85
CA GLU A 152 13.72 7.49 -23.93
C GLU A 152 12.41 7.93 -24.59
N GLY A 153 11.80 9.00 -24.08
CA GLY A 153 10.54 9.54 -24.60
C GLY A 153 9.45 9.73 -23.54
N HIS A 154 8.23 9.98 -24.02
CA HIS A 154 7.08 10.20 -23.17
C HIS A 154 6.46 8.89 -22.71
N HIS A 155 6.11 8.82 -21.44
CA HIS A 155 5.48 7.69 -20.80
C HIS A 155 4.31 8.14 -19.91
N THR A 156 3.44 7.20 -19.61
CA THR A 156 2.32 7.35 -18.69
C THR A 156 2.36 6.25 -17.67
N LEU A 157 2.20 6.59 -16.40
CA LEU A 157 2.07 5.64 -15.32
C LEU A 157 0.69 5.81 -14.69
N GLN A 158 -0.03 4.70 -14.49
CA GLN A 158 -1.28 4.66 -13.73
C GLN A 158 -1.08 3.82 -12.50
N PHE A 159 -1.48 4.34 -11.35
CA PHE A 159 -1.50 3.59 -10.09
C PHE A 159 -2.91 3.62 -9.51
N ARG A 160 -3.42 2.43 -9.16
CA ARG A 160 -4.73 2.22 -8.56
C ARG A 160 -4.60 1.59 -7.19
N ALA A 161 -5.37 2.09 -6.23
CA ALA A 161 -5.54 1.52 -4.91
C ALA A 161 -7.03 1.44 -4.53
N TRP A 162 -7.35 0.68 -3.50
CA TRP A 162 -8.70 0.41 -3.02
C TRP A 162 -8.81 0.70 -1.53
N ASP A 163 -9.98 1.18 -1.10
CA ASP A 163 -10.36 1.18 0.31
C ASP A 163 -10.90 -0.20 0.73
N ILE A 164 -11.19 -0.36 2.02
CA ILE A 164 -11.78 -1.60 2.56
C ILE A 164 -13.24 -1.83 2.13
N LEU A 165 -13.91 -0.82 1.59
CA LEU A 165 -15.31 -0.87 1.12
C LEU A 165 -15.41 -1.16 -0.38
N ASN A 166 -14.27 -1.42 -1.05
CA ASN A 166 -14.13 -1.70 -2.48
C ASN A 166 -14.34 -0.48 -3.39
N ASN A 167 -14.06 0.72 -2.91
CA ASN A 167 -14.02 1.89 -3.75
C ASN A 167 -12.59 2.11 -4.28
N PRO A 168 -12.40 2.24 -5.60
CA PRO A 168 -11.09 2.49 -6.18
C PRO A 168 -10.77 3.97 -6.30
N SER A 169 -9.48 4.28 -6.28
CA SER A 169 -8.94 5.51 -6.82
C SER A 169 -7.77 5.22 -7.74
N THR A 170 -7.62 6.03 -8.77
CA THR A 170 -6.52 5.93 -9.74
C THR A 170 -5.87 7.29 -9.91
N VAL A 171 -4.55 7.33 -9.80
CA VAL A 171 -3.74 8.48 -10.17
C VAL A 171 -2.99 8.18 -11.46
N THR A 172 -2.87 9.18 -12.32
CA THR A 172 -2.10 9.11 -13.56
C THR A 172 -0.97 10.12 -13.52
N LEU A 173 0.25 9.69 -13.80
CA LEU A 173 1.42 10.55 -13.94
C LEU A 173 1.90 10.47 -15.38
N HIS A 174 2.17 11.65 -15.97
CA HIS A 174 2.85 11.78 -17.25
C HIS A 174 4.29 12.17 -17.00
N PHE A 175 5.22 11.65 -17.77
CA PHE A 175 6.63 11.97 -17.61
C PHE A 175 7.41 11.74 -18.90
N LYS A 176 8.60 12.32 -18.97
CA LYS A 176 9.53 12.12 -20.07
C LYS A 176 10.81 11.51 -19.55
N VAL A 177 11.17 10.35 -20.09
CA VAL A 177 12.46 9.72 -19.81
C VAL A 177 13.54 10.38 -20.64
N VAL A 178 14.63 10.81 -19.98
CA VAL A 178 15.80 11.42 -20.61
C VAL A 178 17.04 10.61 -20.22
N LYS A 179 17.73 10.13 -21.24
CA LYS A 179 18.96 9.34 -21.07
C LYS A 179 20.09 10.21 -20.51
N GLY A 180 20.78 9.72 -19.49
CA GLY A 180 21.91 10.42 -18.86
C GLY A 180 21.54 11.38 -17.72
N LEU A 181 20.26 11.54 -17.40
CA LEU A 181 19.85 12.15 -16.13
C LEU A 181 20.30 11.24 -14.97
N ALA A 182 21.02 11.83 -14.00
CA ALA A 182 21.38 11.12 -12.78
C ALA A 182 20.09 10.84 -11.97
N PRO A 183 19.95 9.66 -11.32
CA PRO A 183 18.85 9.44 -10.41
C PRO A 183 19.00 10.36 -9.19
N GLU A 184 18.03 11.24 -8.97
CA GLU A 184 17.93 11.97 -7.72
C GLU A 184 17.24 11.03 -6.69
N ILE A 185 18.04 10.48 -5.79
CA ILE A 185 17.53 9.68 -4.67
C ILE A 185 17.56 10.57 -3.44
N TYR A 186 16.41 10.96 -2.94
CA TYR A 186 16.29 11.57 -1.63
C TYR A 186 16.06 10.45 -0.59
N SER A 187 17.01 10.32 0.31
CA SER A 187 16.95 9.45 1.49
C SER A 187 16.22 10.16 2.63
#